data_7c4de5d1145efd89c82df092137dcc74
#
_entry.id   7c4de5d1145efd89c82df092137dcc74
#
_cell.length_a   1.000
_cell.length_b   1.000
_cell.length_c   1.000
_cell.angle_alpha   90.00
_cell.angle_beta   90.00
_cell.angle_gamma   90.00
#
_symmetry.space_group_name_H-M   'P 1'
#
loop_
_entity.id
_entity.type
_entity.pdbx_description
1 polymer ?
#
loop_
_entity_poly.entity_id
_entity_poly.type
_entity_poly.pdbx_seq_one_letter_code
_entity_poly.pdbx_strand_id
1 'polypeptide(L)' 'MNTNEKIIEIFIINSLIKINKRYKELELSQNLFNQGIDSLDFFKLIFILEQKFKLKVNQKDYNKLNTLKKIKKYVLKKKI' A
#
# COMPACT_ATOMS: atom_id res chain seq x y z
N MET A 1 -9.66 0.30 -17.39
CA MET A 1 -8.91 0.03 -16.18
C MET A 1 -8.99 -1.44 -15.81
N ASN A 2 -7.90 -2.00 -15.37
CA ASN A 2 -7.82 -3.40 -14.97
C ASN A 2 -8.58 -3.62 -13.66
N THR A 3 -9.49 -4.58 -13.64
CA THR A 3 -10.29 -4.90 -12.46
C THR A 3 -9.42 -5.29 -11.27
N ASN A 4 -8.35 -6.06 -11.51
CA ASN A 4 -7.43 -6.46 -10.45
C ASN A 4 -6.73 -5.27 -9.82
N GLU A 5 -6.38 -4.29 -10.62
CA GLU A 5 -5.75 -3.07 -10.14
C GLU A 5 -6.68 -2.30 -9.21
N LYS A 6 -7.95 -2.20 -9.57
CA LYS A 6 -8.94 -1.51 -8.74
C LYS A 6 -9.16 -2.23 -7.42
N ILE A 7 -9.23 -3.56 -7.45
CA ILE A 7 -9.42 -4.36 -6.25
C ILE A 7 -8.24 -4.18 -5.30
N ILE A 8 -7.02 -4.18 -5.82
CA ILE A 8 -5.83 -3.97 -5.00
C ILE A 8 -5.85 -2.59 -4.37
N GLU A 9 -6.20 -1.57 -5.15
CA GLU A 9 -6.28 -0.20 -4.65
C GLU A 9 -7.27 -0.09 -3.50
N ILE A 10 -8.47 -0.64 -3.66
CA ILE A 10 -9.50 -0.61 -2.63
C ILE A 10 -9.03 -1.34 -1.38
N PHE A 11 -8.38 -2.47 -1.56
CA PHE A 11 -7.87 -3.23 -0.41
C PHE A 11 -6.82 -2.44 0.37
N ILE A 12 -5.89 -1.77 -0.34
CA ILE A 12 -4.86 -0.97 0.30
C ILE A 12 -5.49 0.16 1.11
N ILE A 13 -6.41 0.89 0.50
CA ILE A 13 -7.07 2.01 1.18
C ILE A 13 -7.83 1.55 2.41
N ASN A 14 -8.59 0.46 2.28
CA ASN A 14 -9.35 -0.06 3.41
C ASN A 14 -8.46 -0.55 4.53
N SER A 15 -7.32 -1.14 4.19
CA SER A 15 -6.34 -1.59 5.18
C SER A 15 -5.77 -0.41 5.97
N LEU A 16 -5.44 0.67 5.27
CA LEU A 16 -4.93 1.87 5.93
C LEU A 16 -5.96 2.49 6.86
N ILE A 17 -7.22 2.54 6.44
CA ILE A 17 -8.29 3.08 7.27
C ILE A 17 -8.46 2.24 8.53
N LYS A 18 -8.30 0.92 8.43
CA LYS A 18 -8.37 0.05 9.61
C LYS A 18 -7.20 0.29 10.56
N ILE A 19 -6.04 0.60 10.02
CA ILE A 19 -4.87 0.90 10.84
C ILE A 19 -5.10 2.21 11.60
N ASN A 20 -5.60 3.24 10.89
CA ASN A 20 -5.92 4.52 11.51
C ASN A 20 -6.96 5.24 10.66
N LYS A 21 -8.07 5.60 11.27
CA LYS A 21 -9.19 6.24 10.55
C LYS A 21 -8.81 7.54 9.86
N ARG A 22 -7.79 8.24 10.34
CA ARG A 22 -7.36 9.50 9.73
C ARG A 22 -6.78 9.31 8.33
N TYR A 23 -6.47 8.07 7.93
CA TYR A 23 -5.92 7.79 6.60
C TYR A 23 -6.98 7.68 5.51
N LYS A 24 -8.20 8.07 5.78
CA LYS A 24 -9.30 7.95 4.81
C LYS A 24 -9.19 8.88 3.60
N GLU A 25 -8.38 9.92 3.69
CA GLU A 25 -8.29 10.92 2.64
C GLU A 25 -6.91 11.01 1.99
N LEU A 26 -6.21 9.89 1.93
CA LEU A 26 -4.88 9.87 1.32
C LEU A 26 -4.96 9.96 -0.21
N GLU A 27 -4.05 10.73 -0.78
CA GLU A 27 -3.94 10.85 -2.23
C GLU A 27 -3.00 9.79 -2.79
N LEU A 28 -3.37 9.21 -3.93
CA LEU A 28 -2.65 8.08 -4.52
C LEU A 28 -1.25 8.44 -4.99
N SER A 29 -1.06 9.65 -5.49
CA SER A 29 0.20 10.06 -6.10
C SER A 29 1.15 10.80 -5.16
N GLN A 30 0.69 11.12 -3.95
CA GLN A 30 1.49 11.88 -3.00
C GLN A 30 2.27 10.97 -2.07
N ASN A 31 3.42 11.45 -1.60
CA ASN A 31 4.24 10.71 -0.67
C ASN A 31 3.47 10.43 0.62
N LEU A 32 3.41 9.17 1.01
CA LEU A 32 2.64 8.73 2.17
C LEU A 32 3.11 9.38 3.47
N PHE A 33 4.42 9.48 3.63
CA PHE A 33 4.98 10.02 4.87
C PHE A 33 4.72 11.52 4.98
N ASN A 34 4.63 12.21 3.84
CA ASN A 34 4.26 13.63 3.83
C ASN A 34 2.78 13.82 4.15
N GLN A 35 1.98 12.77 4.00
CA GLN A 35 0.55 12.81 4.32
C GLN A 35 0.26 12.34 5.75
N GLY A 36 1.30 12.07 6.54
CA GLY A 36 1.12 11.75 7.93
C GLY A 36 1.21 10.28 8.31
N ILE A 37 1.53 9.41 7.37
CA ILE A 37 1.73 7.99 7.69
C ILE A 37 3.08 7.83 8.36
N ASP A 38 3.12 7.17 9.51
CA ASP A 38 4.39 6.89 10.17
C ASP A 38 4.93 5.52 9.73
N SER A 39 6.20 5.25 10.09
CA SER A 39 6.89 4.05 9.66
C SER A 39 6.24 2.78 10.18
N LEU A 40 5.74 2.78 11.39
CA LEU A 40 5.08 1.60 11.96
C LEU A 40 3.82 1.24 11.17
N ASP A 41 3.03 2.24 10.84
CA ASP A 41 1.80 2.00 10.07
C ASP A 41 2.13 1.55 8.66
N PHE A 42 3.20 2.09 8.07
CA PHE A 42 3.66 1.64 6.76
C PHE A 42 4.03 0.16 6.80
N PHE A 43 4.80 -0.27 7.82
CA PHE A 43 5.18 -1.67 7.94
C PHE A 43 3.98 -2.57 8.20
N LYS A 44 2.99 -2.10 8.96
CA LYS A 44 1.76 -2.85 9.15
C LYS A 44 1.06 -3.09 7.83
N LEU A 45 0.99 -2.05 6.99
CA LEU A 45 0.38 -2.18 5.67
C LEU A 45 1.13 -3.18 4.81
N ILE A 46 2.46 -3.11 4.77
CA ILE A 46 3.27 -4.04 3.98
C ILE A 46 3.01 -5.48 4.44
N PHE A 47 3.00 -5.71 5.75
CA PHE A 47 2.73 -7.04 6.29
C PHE A 47 1.35 -7.56 5.86
N ILE A 48 0.33 -6.69 5.94
CA ILE A 48 -1.03 -7.05 5.53
C ILE A 48 -1.05 -7.46 4.06
N LEU A 49 -0.36 -6.70 3.21
CA LEU A 49 -0.32 -7.00 1.78
C LEU A 49 0.40 -8.32 1.50
N GLU A 50 1.49 -8.58 2.21
CA GLU A 50 2.20 -9.85 2.06
C GLU A 50 1.30 -11.03 2.40
N GLN A 51 0.51 -10.92 3.46
CA GLN A 51 -0.39 -11.98 3.87
C GLN A 51 -1.57 -12.14 2.91
N LYS A 52 -2.15 -11.03 2.49
CA LYS A 52 -3.33 -11.07 1.62
C LYS A 52 -3.01 -11.61 0.24
N PHE A 53 -1.92 -11.14 -0.36
CA PHE A 53 -1.59 -11.49 -1.73
C PHE A 53 -0.52 -12.56 -1.83
N LYS A 54 -0.07 -13.08 -0.69
CA LYS A 54 0.92 -14.17 -0.63
C LYS A 54 2.19 -13.84 -1.40
N LEU A 55 2.72 -12.65 -1.15
CA LEU A 55 3.95 -12.19 -1.77
C LEU A 55 4.92 -11.74 -0.70
N LYS A 56 6.16 -11.49 -1.10
CA LYS A 56 7.19 -11.01 -0.20
C LYS A 56 7.77 -9.71 -0.74
N VAL A 57 7.81 -8.68 0.10
CA VAL A 57 8.38 -7.40 -0.26
C VAL A 57 9.82 -7.34 0.22
N ASN A 58 10.76 -7.14 -0.71
CA ASN A 58 12.16 -6.99 -0.35
C ASN A 58 12.36 -5.69 0.42
N GLN A 59 13.13 -5.78 1.51
CA GLN A 59 13.40 -4.62 2.35
C GLN A 59 14.04 -3.48 1.56
N LYS A 60 14.89 -3.81 0.59
CA LYS A 60 15.53 -2.80 -0.26
C LYS A 60 14.54 -2.03 -1.13
N ASP A 61 13.35 -2.55 -1.32
CA ASP A 61 12.32 -1.91 -2.14
C ASP A 61 11.42 -0.97 -1.34
N TYR A 62 11.54 -0.96 -0.01
CA TYR A 62 10.67 -0.14 0.83
C TYR A 62 10.72 1.34 0.45
N ASN A 63 11.91 1.86 0.13
CA ASN A 63 12.05 3.27 -0.23
C ASN A 63 11.33 3.63 -1.53
N LYS A 64 11.09 2.64 -2.37
CA LYS A 64 10.38 2.84 -3.63
C LYS A 64 8.86 2.84 -3.47
N LEU A 65 8.38 2.41 -2.31
CA LEU A 65 6.94 2.22 -2.09
C LEU A 65 6.37 3.38 -1.28
N ASN A 66 6.72 4.60 -1.66
CA ASN A 66 6.36 5.77 -0.90
C ASN A 66 5.07 6.47 -1.36
N THR A 67 4.34 5.86 -2.30
CA THR A 67 3.01 6.33 -2.68
C THR A 67 2.09 5.13 -2.82
N LEU A 68 0.77 5.35 -2.66
CA LEU A 68 -0.19 4.28 -2.86
C LEU A 68 -0.14 3.73 -4.28
N LYS A 69 0.07 4.61 -5.25
CA LYS A 69 0.17 4.21 -6.64
C LYS A 69 1.34 3.25 -6.87
N LYS A 70 2.48 3.53 -6.26
CA LYS A 70 3.66 2.67 -6.38
C LYS A 70 3.45 1.32 -5.69
N ILE A 71 2.82 1.34 -4.53
CA ILE A 71 2.50 0.09 -3.81
C ILE A 71 1.56 -0.77 -4.65
N LYS A 72 0.52 -0.16 -5.20
CA LYS A 72 -0.42 -0.87 -6.06
C LYS A 72 0.27 -1.54 -7.23
N LYS A 73 1.13 -0.81 -7.91
CA LYS A 73 1.87 -1.35 -9.06
C LYS A 73 2.81 -2.48 -8.64
N TYR A 74 3.44 -2.35 -7.49
CA TYR A 74 4.34 -3.38 -6.99
C TYR A 74 3.58 -4.68 -6.74
N VAL A 75 2.45 -4.59 -6.05
CA VAL A 75 1.62 -5.77 -5.76
C VAL A 75 1.13 -6.41 -7.05
N LEU A 76 0.66 -5.59 -7.98
CA LEU A 76 0.16 -6.09 -9.26
C LEU A 76 1.24 -6.84 -10.03
N LYS A 77 2.45 -6.31 -10.04
CA LYS A 77 3.57 -6.92 -10.73
C LYS A 77 3.99 -8.24 -10.08
N LYS A 78 4.00 -8.30 -8.75
CA LYS A 78 4.40 -9.51 -8.02
C LYS A 78 3.37 -10.63 -8.12
N LYS A 79 2.12 -10.30 -8.33
CA LYS A 79 1.05 -11.29 -8.44
C LYS A 79 1.07 -12.07 -9.74
N ILE A 80 1.66 -11.52 -10.77
CA ILE A 80 1.66 -12.13 -12.11
C ILE A 80 2.73 -13.24 -12.24
#